data_fd1266fc62c3813853ed305eb3adc512
#
_entry.id   fd1266fc62c3813853ed305eb3adc512
#
_cell.length_a   1.000
_cell.length_b   1.000
_cell.length_c   1.000
_cell.angle_alpha   90.00
_cell.angle_beta   90.00
_cell.angle_gamma   90.00
#
_symmetry.space_group_name_H-M   'P 1'
#
loop_
_entity.id
_entity.type
_entity.pdbx_description
1 polymer ?
#
loop_
_entity_poly.entity_id
_entity_poly.type
_entity_poly.pdbx_seq_one_letter_code
_entity_poly.pdbx_strand_id
1 'polypeptide(L)'
;PPLLSEDLWRYVWDGSISWNHINPYTYAPNDPSLDLLSRTENLSMVRDQIGHGEIPTIYPPGAQLIFALATSGGPSQMMMRTMMIAGDLISIFMIWKLAEIRKIHPGCSALYAFLPLACMESSIGGHVDSVGIAFLLTGAYFSANRRLLLAAISLTFAAGIKLAPLVLLIFLFRQNKRLFWSLLSVTGAFILWSAIQYQTYPKGLVAFAHKWRGNDGLFGLIYVVSEMSIPGFSDTIRTSPWATKIVYVLVGGDTINPLTNSQCAFALSKICVLFILGLMTLWTLLKCTNLLNAWWLFMGTLLLISPMVHPWYLVWVLPICCLANGDESKRFAQAFIVWGLVCWLAYLPRPQYLETGIWTEQAWIKVFEYGPVWSLLIMAIIGHFRTNRVQAKRD
;
A
#
# COMPACT_ATOMS: atom_id res chain seq x y z
N PRO A 1 7.16 -2.94 -23.09
CA PRO A 1 7.44 -2.07 -21.96
C PRO A 1 6.21 -2.01 -21.05
N PRO A 2 6.35 -1.84 -19.73
CA PRO A 2 5.23 -1.59 -18.85
C PRO A 2 4.62 -0.22 -19.24
N LEU A 3 3.35 -0.22 -19.61
CA LEU A 3 2.68 0.97 -20.13
C LEU A 3 2.24 1.93 -19.02
N LEU A 4 1.94 1.41 -17.82
CA LEU A 4 1.27 2.16 -16.77
C LEU A 4 2.20 2.58 -15.62
N SER A 5 3.30 1.87 -15.38
CA SER A 5 4.27 2.14 -14.31
C SER A 5 5.68 1.73 -14.73
N GLU A 6 6.69 2.31 -14.10
CA GLU A 6 8.10 1.95 -14.27
C GLU A 6 8.57 0.94 -13.21
N ASP A 7 7.73 0.61 -12.25
CA ASP A 7 8.05 -0.23 -11.10
C ASP A 7 8.58 -1.60 -11.50
N LEU A 8 8.05 -2.19 -12.59
CA LEU A 8 8.50 -3.49 -13.07
C LEU A 8 10.00 -3.50 -13.45
N TRP A 9 10.50 -2.40 -14.03
CA TRP A 9 11.93 -2.26 -14.34
C TRP A 9 12.76 -2.20 -13.06
N ARG A 10 12.23 -1.51 -12.05
CA ARG A 10 12.86 -1.44 -10.74
C ARG A 10 12.94 -2.81 -10.07
N TYR A 11 11.88 -3.63 -10.16
CA TYR A 11 11.88 -4.99 -9.59
C TYR A 11 12.94 -5.88 -10.27
N VAL A 12 13.01 -5.82 -11.60
CA VAL A 12 14.03 -6.58 -12.35
C VAL A 12 15.43 -6.13 -11.99
N TRP A 13 15.65 -4.82 -11.86
CA TRP A 13 16.94 -4.28 -11.43
C TRP A 13 17.32 -4.74 -10.03
N ASP A 14 16.47 -4.48 -9.05
CA ASP A 14 16.72 -4.80 -7.64
C ASP A 14 16.98 -6.31 -7.45
N GLY A 15 16.21 -7.18 -8.12
CA GLY A 15 16.42 -8.61 -8.09
C GLY A 15 17.75 -9.02 -8.72
N SER A 16 18.10 -8.44 -9.87
CA SER A 16 19.35 -8.78 -10.60
C SER A 16 20.59 -8.35 -9.84
N ILE A 17 20.62 -7.14 -9.26
CA ILE A 17 21.79 -6.69 -8.48
C ILE A 17 21.96 -7.49 -7.19
N SER A 18 20.85 -8.01 -6.61
CA SER A 18 20.91 -8.88 -5.42
C SER A 18 21.67 -10.18 -5.70
N TRP A 19 21.58 -10.76 -6.89
CA TRP A 19 22.39 -11.92 -7.32
C TRP A 19 23.88 -11.63 -7.46
N ASN A 20 24.22 -10.38 -7.71
CA ASN A 20 25.61 -9.90 -7.74
C ASN A 20 26.08 -9.42 -6.35
N HIS A 21 25.40 -9.83 -5.29
CA HIS A 21 25.70 -9.48 -3.90
C HIS A 21 25.73 -7.97 -3.62
N ILE A 22 25.03 -7.18 -4.44
CA ILE A 22 24.91 -5.74 -4.26
C ILE A 22 23.64 -5.45 -3.46
N ASN A 23 23.79 -4.64 -2.44
CA ASN A 23 22.68 -4.26 -1.57
C ASN A 23 21.82 -3.14 -2.22
N PRO A 24 20.55 -3.42 -2.60
CA PRO A 24 19.67 -2.44 -3.25
C PRO A 24 19.28 -1.26 -2.35
N TYR A 25 19.49 -1.36 -1.04
CA TYR A 25 19.24 -0.27 -0.09
C TYR A 25 20.40 0.72 0.02
N THR A 26 21.59 0.33 -0.40
CA THR A 26 22.79 1.15 -0.32
C THR A 26 22.99 1.97 -1.57
N TYR A 27 22.86 1.32 -2.75
CA TYR A 27 23.16 1.92 -4.04
C TYR A 27 21.85 2.25 -4.78
N ALA A 28 21.77 3.49 -5.29
CA ALA A 28 20.74 3.90 -6.23
C ALA A 28 21.04 3.31 -7.62
N PRO A 29 20.03 3.04 -8.47
CA PRO A 29 20.28 2.56 -9.84
C PRO A 29 21.26 3.42 -10.62
N ASN A 30 21.23 4.75 -10.46
CA ASN A 30 22.10 5.70 -11.18
C ASN A 30 23.48 5.89 -10.54
N ASP A 31 23.83 5.10 -9.50
CA ASP A 31 25.14 5.18 -8.89
C ASP A 31 26.24 4.79 -9.90
N PRO A 32 27.27 5.65 -10.15
CA PRO A 32 28.34 5.37 -11.12
C PRO A 32 29.12 4.09 -10.80
N SER A 33 29.19 3.67 -9.55
CA SER A 33 29.86 2.42 -9.16
C SER A 33 29.23 1.18 -9.78
N LEU A 34 27.97 1.27 -10.26
CA LEU A 34 27.23 0.19 -10.91
C LEU A 34 27.33 0.19 -12.44
N ASP A 35 28.08 1.12 -13.05
CA ASP A 35 28.19 1.25 -14.51
C ASP A 35 28.78 0.00 -15.18
N LEU A 36 29.82 -0.58 -14.61
CA LEU A 36 30.43 -1.79 -15.13
C LEU A 36 29.46 -2.97 -15.04
N LEU A 37 28.84 -3.18 -13.89
CA LEU A 37 27.85 -4.25 -13.68
C LEU A 37 26.69 -4.11 -14.65
N SER A 38 26.16 -2.92 -14.81
CA SER A 38 25.03 -2.66 -15.71
C SER A 38 25.33 -3.11 -17.16
N ARG A 39 26.57 -2.93 -17.61
CA ARG A 39 27.01 -3.35 -18.95
C ARG A 39 27.28 -4.85 -19.04
N THR A 40 27.95 -5.44 -18.05
CA THR A 40 28.32 -6.86 -18.07
C THR A 40 27.13 -7.78 -17.90
N GLU A 41 26.12 -7.39 -17.11
CA GLU A 41 24.93 -8.17 -16.82
C GLU A 41 23.74 -7.86 -17.76
N ASN A 42 23.96 -7.12 -18.85
CA ASN A 42 22.92 -6.70 -19.79
C ASN A 42 21.77 -5.91 -19.14
N LEU A 43 22.07 -5.16 -18.09
CA LEU A 43 21.08 -4.39 -17.31
C LEU A 43 20.96 -2.93 -17.75
N SER A 44 21.75 -2.47 -18.74
CA SER A 44 21.74 -1.08 -19.18
C SER A 44 20.34 -0.61 -19.60
N MET A 45 19.66 -1.40 -20.44
CA MET A 45 18.30 -1.09 -20.89
C MET A 45 17.30 -1.08 -19.72
N VAL A 46 17.45 -1.98 -18.74
CA VAL A 46 16.60 -2.00 -17.53
C VAL A 46 16.81 -0.73 -16.72
N ARG A 47 18.08 -0.37 -16.51
CA ARG A 47 18.50 0.82 -15.74
C ARG A 47 17.96 2.12 -16.35
N ASP A 48 18.01 2.26 -17.66
CA ASP A 48 17.58 3.45 -18.40
C ASP A 48 16.04 3.67 -18.32
N GLN A 49 15.28 2.64 -17.96
CA GLN A 49 13.83 2.69 -17.86
C GLN A 49 13.33 2.88 -16.43
N ILE A 50 14.24 2.98 -15.45
CA ILE A 50 13.86 3.15 -14.04
C ILE A 50 13.52 4.60 -13.77
N GLY A 51 12.27 4.86 -13.38
CA GLY A 51 11.91 6.14 -12.77
C GLY A 51 12.57 6.31 -11.40
N HIS A 52 12.98 7.53 -11.07
CA HIS A 52 13.64 7.84 -9.80
C HIS A 52 14.90 7.00 -9.54
N GLY A 53 15.73 6.83 -10.58
CA GLY A 53 16.99 6.07 -10.51
C GLY A 53 18.02 6.64 -9.53
N GLU A 54 17.83 7.86 -9.04
CA GLU A 54 18.65 8.52 -8.03
C GLU A 54 18.36 8.06 -6.59
N ILE A 55 17.31 7.26 -6.38
CA ILE A 55 16.88 6.81 -5.05
C ILE A 55 17.12 5.30 -4.90
N PRO A 56 17.75 4.82 -3.79
CA PRO A 56 17.81 3.40 -3.46
C PRO A 56 16.42 2.78 -3.33
N THR A 57 16.33 1.46 -3.27
CA THR A 57 15.04 0.77 -3.23
C THR A 57 14.13 1.25 -2.10
N ILE A 58 12.83 1.34 -2.42
CA ILE A 58 11.76 1.63 -1.45
C ILE A 58 11.08 0.37 -0.94
N TYR A 59 11.33 -0.78 -1.60
CA TYR A 59 10.59 -2.02 -1.35
C TYR A 59 11.15 -2.78 -0.15
N PRO A 60 10.27 -3.26 0.77
CA PRO A 60 10.69 -4.03 1.93
C PRO A 60 11.36 -5.37 1.56
N PRO A 61 12.09 -6.00 2.50
CA PRO A 61 12.90 -7.20 2.23
C PRO A 61 12.15 -8.41 1.68
N GLY A 62 10.86 -8.58 1.99
CA GLY A 62 10.05 -9.65 1.42
C GLY A 62 9.79 -9.46 -0.07
N ALA A 63 9.62 -8.22 -0.52
CA ALA A 63 9.55 -7.90 -1.94
C ALA A 63 10.88 -8.18 -2.65
N GLN A 64 12.01 -7.84 -2.01
CA GLN A 64 13.35 -8.13 -2.55
C GLN A 64 13.59 -9.64 -2.77
N LEU A 65 13.08 -10.49 -1.87
CA LEU A 65 13.13 -11.95 -2.06
C LEU A 65 12.35 -12.40 -3.30
N ILE A 66 11.17 -11.83 -3.55
CA ILE A 66 10.36 -12.13 -4.75
C ILE A 66 11.09 -11.65 -6.01
N PHE A 67 11.69 -10.45 -5.98
CA PHE A 67 12.44 -9.90 -7.11
C PHE A 67 13.67 -10.78 -7.43
N ALA A 68 14.44 -11.15 -6.41
CA ALA A 68 15.57 -12.07 -6.58
C ALA A 68 15.12 -13.43 -7.13
N LEU A 69 14.04 -14.00 -6.62
CA LEU A 69 13.51 -15.28 -7.14
C LEU A 69 13.12 -15.16 -8.63
N ALA A 70 12.44 -14.09 -9.01
CA ALA A 70 12.01 -13.86 -10.39
C ALA A 70 13.17 -13.61 -11.36
N THR A 71 14.32 -13.17 -10.87
CA THR A 71 15.53 -12.90 -11.68
C THR A 71 16.62 -13.96 -11.53
N SER A 72 16.31 -15.11 -10.89
CA SER A 72 17.28 -16.20 -10.66
C SER A 72 17.85 -16.83 -11.96
N GLY A 73 17.12 -16.73 -13.04
CA GLY A 73 17.56 -17.15 -14.40
C GLY A 73 18.04 -16.02 -15.29
N GLY A 74 18.28 -14.84 -14.72
CA GLY A 74 18.64 -13.61 -15.43
C GLY A 74 17.55 -12.54 -15.43
N PRO A 75 17.84 -11.32 -15.91
CA PRO A 75 16.89 -10.20 -15.95
C PRO A 75 15.67 -10.54 -16.83
N SER A 76 14.50 -10.69 -16.27
CA SER A 76 13.30 -11.09 -17.00
C SER A 76 12.03 -10.41 -16.48
N GLN A 77 11.48 -9.50 -17.28
CA GLN A 77 10.15 -8.93 -17.01
C GLN A 77 9.05 -9.98 -17.10
N MET A 78 9.18 -10.94 -18.01
CA MET A 78 8.20 -12.00 -18.17
C MET A 78 8.11 -12.88 -16.93
N MET A 79 9.25 -13.29 -16.37
CA MET A 79 9.27 -14.07 -15.13
C MET A 79 8.72 -13.26 -13.97
N MET A 80 9.07 -11.97 -13.87
CA MET A 80 8.52 -11.07 -12.85
C MET A 80 7.00 -11.00 -12.93
N ARG A 81 6.43 -10.75 -14.12
CA ARG A 81 4.96 -10.76 -14.33
C ARG A 81 4.34 -12.10 -14.01
N THR A 82 5.00 -13.20 -14.36
CA THR A 82 4.50 -14.55 -14.04
C THR A 82 4.34 -14.73 -12.53
N MET A 83 5.28 -14.22 -11.71
CA MET A 83 5.15 -14.24 -10.25
C MET A 83 3.96 -13.41 -9.76
N MET A 84 3.73 -12.23 -10.36
CA MET A 84 2.59 -11.37 -10.00
C MET A 84 1.24 -12.00 -10.38
N ILE A 85 1.16 -12.60 -11.58
CA ILE A 85 -0.02 -13.36 -12.03
C ILE A 85 -0.26 -14.57 -11.12
N ALA A 86 0.78 -15.30 -10.73
CA ALA A 86 0.65 -16.41 -9.80
C ALA A 86 0.09 -15.95 -8.44
N GLY A 87 0.56 -14.81 -7.94
CA GLY A 87 0.00 -14.18 -6.72
C GLY A 87 -1.49 -13.87 -6.88
N ASP A 88 -1.90 -13.35 -8.02
CA ASP A 88 -3.30 -13.02 -8.29
C ASP A 88 -4.19 -14.28 -8.37
N LEU A 89 -3.71 -15.33 -9.05
CA LEU A 89 -4.40 -16.62 -9.11
C LEU A 89 -4.54 -17.28 -7.73
N ILE A 90 -3.49 -17.19 -6.89
CA ILE A 90 -3.55 -17.63 -5.49
C ILE A 90 -4.60 -16.82 -4.73
N SER A 91 -4.68 -15.51 -4.95
CA SER A 91 -5.68 -14.64 -4.32
C SER A 91 -7.11 -15.07 -4.69
N ILE A 92 -7.39 -15.32 -5.96
CA ILE A 92 -8.69 -15.83 -6.45
C ILE A 92 -9.05 -17.14 -5.73
N PHE A 93 -8.10 -18.09 -5.66
CA PHE A 93 -8.29 -19.36 -4.97
C PHE A 93 -8.53 -19.18 -3.47
N MET A 94 -7.80 -18.28 -2.82
CA MET A 94 -7.99 -18.01 -1.39
C MET A 94 -9.31 -17.29 -1.10
N ILE A 95 -9.79 -16.41 -1.98
CA ILE A 95 -11.13 -15.80 -1.87
C ILE A 95 -12.18 -16.90 -1.89
N TRP A 96 -12.08 -17.86 -2.83
CA TRP A 96 -12.98 -19.01 -2.88
C TRP A 96 -12.96 -19.80 -1.56
N LYS A 97 -11.78 -20.17 -1.06
CA LYS A 97 -11.63 -20.93 0.21
C LYS A 97 -12.15 -20.16 1.43
N LEU A 98 -11.93 -18.87 1.48
CA LEU A 98 -12.44 -18.02 2.55
C LEU A 98 -13.96 -17.84 2.47
N ALA A 99 -14.53 -17.79 1.26
CA ALA A 99 -15.97 -17.76 1.03
C ALA A 99 -16.64 -19.01 1.59
N GLU A 100 -16.07 -20.21 1.33
CA GLU A 100 -16.56 -21.48 1.90
C GLU A 100 -16.61 -21.42 3.45
N ILE A 101 -15.51 -20.97 4.09
CA ILE A 101 -15.43 -20.84 5.56
C ILE A 101 -16.47 -19.83 6.07
N ARG A 102 -16.68 -18.72 5.36
CA ARG A 102 -17.62 -17.67 5.77
C ARG A 102 -19.05 -17.93 5.36
N LYS A 103 -19.34 -19.07 4.70
CA LYS A 103 -20.66 -19.44 4.15
C LYS A 103 -21.20 -18.37 3.19
N ILE A 104 -20.32 -17.80 2.36
CA ILE A 104 -20.64 -16.88 1.26
C ILE A 104 -20.59 -17.68 -0.03
N HIS A 105 -21.41 -17.31 -1.02
CA HIS A 105 -21.40 -17.99 -2.31
C HIS A 105 -20.02 -17.88 -2.97
N PRO A 106 -19.37 -19.00 -3.36
CA PRO A 106 -18.00 -19.00 -3.88
C PRO A 106 -17.80 -18.18 -5.15
N GLY A 107 -18.88 -17.91 -5.89
CA GLY A 107 -18.87 -17.04 -7.08
C GLY A 107 -18.40 -15.62 -6.80
N CYS A 108 -18.27 -15.20 -5.53
CA CYS A 108 -17.63 -13.94 -5.19
C CYS A 108 -16.16 -13.87 -5.62
N SER A 109 -15.47 -15.01 -5.80
CA SER A 109 -14.11 -15.05 -6.35
C SER A 109 -14.08 -14.63 -7.83
N ALA A 110 -15.14 -14.93 -8.59
CA ALA A 110 -15.27 -14.46 -9.97
C ALA A 110 -15.40 -12.93 -10.04
N LEU A 111 -16.07 -12.30 -9.06
CA LEU A 111 -16.12 -10.83 -9.01
C LEU A 111 -14.72 -10.21 -8.95
N TYR A 112 -13.83 -10.76 -8.14
CA TYR A 112 -12.43 -10.30 -8.10
C TYR A 112 -11.68 -10.64 -9.39
N ALA A 113 -11.81 -11.87 -9.88
CA ALA A 113 -11.12 -12.36 -11.07
C ALA A 113 -11.43 -11.54 -12.33
N PHE A 114 -12.64 -10.98 -12.43
CA PHE A 114 -13.07 -10.16 -13.56
C PHE A 114 -13.01 -8.65 -13.29
N LEU A 115 -12.48 -8.21 -12.14
CA LEU A 115 -12.18 -6.80 -11.93
C LEU A 115 -11.02 -6.38 -12.84
N PRO A 116 -11.23 -5.42 -13.77
CA PRO A 116 -10.18 -5.03 -14.72
C PRO A 116 -8.89 -4.60 -14.03
N LEU A 117 -9.01 -3.90 -12.90
CA LEU A 117 -7.85 -3.43 -12.13
C LEU A 117 -6.96 -4.59 -11.67
N ALA A 118 -7.54 -5.65 -11.06
CA ALA A 118 -6.76 -6.78 -10.58
C ALA A 118 -5.94 -7.42 -11.73
N CYS A 119 -6.60 -7.67 -12.87
CA CYS A 119 -5.93 -8.22 -14.04
C CYS A 119 -4.86 -7.27 -14.61
N MET A 120 -5.13 -5.97 -14.68
CA MET A 120 -4.19 -4.99 -15.23
C MET A 120 -2.95 -4.84 -14.34
N GLU A 121 -3.14 -4.78 -13.04
CA GLU A 121 -2.04 -4.53 -12.10
C GLU A 121 -1.14 -5.76 -11.92
N SER A 122 -1.67 -6.96 -12.03
CA SER A 122 -0.88 -8.19 -11.96
C SER A 122 -0.18 -8.53 -13.29
N SER A 123 -0.87 -8.37 -14.44
CA SER A 123 -0.37 -8.85 -15.73
C SER A 123 0.32 -7.77 -16.55
N ILE A 124 -0.24 -6.55 -16.63
CA ILE A 124 0.31 -5.44 -17.43
C ILE A 124 1.28 -4.62 -16.59
N GLY A 125 0.85 -4.12 -15.44
CA GLY A 125 1.66 -3.35 -14.50
C GLY A 125 2.76 -4.20 -13.85
N GLY A 126 2.42 -5.46 -13.51
CA GLY A 126 3.34 -6.39 -12.87
C GLY A 126 3.67 -5.98 -11.43
N HIS A 127 2.68 -5.40 -10.70
CA HIS A 127 2.91 -4.91 -9.34
C HIS A 127 2.95 -6.03 -8.31
N VAL A 128 3.95 -5.97 -7.42
CA VAL A 128 4.21 -6.98 -6.37
C VAL A 128 3.10 -7.07 -5.33
N ASP A 129 2.21 -6.09 -5.29
CA ASP A 129 1.04 -6.03 -4.41
C ASP A 129 0.14 -7.26 -4.56
N SER A 130 0.02 -7.85 -5.77
CA SER A 130 -0.73 -9.09 -6.01
C SER A 130 -0.16 -10.28 -5.21
N VAL A 131 1.15 -10.38 -5.08
CA VAL A 131 1.81 -11.40 -4.24
C VAL A 131 1.59 -11.11 -2.76
N GLY A 132 1.65 -9.82 -2.38
CA GLY A 132 1.42 -9.40 -0.99
C GLY A 132 0.02 -9.75 -0.49
N ILE A 133 -1.02 -9.48 -1.30
CA ILE A 133 -2.40 -9.82 -0.92
C ILE A 133 -2.64 -11.33 -0.93
N ALA A 134 -1.99 -12.10 -1.81
CA ALA A 134 -2.03 -13.55 -1.78
C ALA A 134 -1.55 -14.11 -0.44
N PHE A 135 -0.44 -13.59 0.07
CA PHE A 135 0.06 -13.95 1.40
C PHE A 135 -0.89 -13.51 2.52
N LEU A 136 -1.49 -12.33 2.44
CA LEU A 136 -2.47 -11.86 3.44
C LEU A 136 -3.68 -12.80 3.50
N LEU A 137 -4.29 -13.13 2.36
CA LEU A 137 -5.45 -14.01 2.28
C LEU A 137 -5.11 -15.44 2.74
N THR A 138 -3.94 -15.95 2.36
CA THR A 138 -3.42 -17.23 2.82
C THR A 138 -3.24 -17.25 4.35
N GLY A 139 -2.70 -16.17 4.92
CA GLY A 139 -2.58 -16.01 6.36
C GLY A 139 -3.93 -15.97 7.07
N ALA A 140 -4.91 -15.28 6.49
CA ALA A 140 -6.29 -15.27 7.01
C ALA A 140 -6.94 -16.67 6.95
N TYR A 141 -6.74 -17.40 5.86
CA TYR A 141 -7.22 -18.78 5.71
C TYR A 141 -6.60 -19.72 6.77
N PHE A 142 -5.28 -19.69 6.96
CA PHE A 142 -4.62 -20.50 7.97
C PHE A 142 -5.02 -20.10 9.40
N SER A 143 -5.23 -18.81 9.65
CA SER A 143 -5.74 -18.31 10.93
C SER A 143 -7.13 -18.88 11.24
N ALA A 144 -8.03 -18.88 10.25
CA ALA A 144 -9.38 -19.45 10.39
C ALA A 144 -9.34 -20.96 10.66
N ASN A 145 -8.37 -21.69 10.08
CA ASN A 145 -8.15 -23.11 10.29
C ASN A 145 -7.25 -23.43 11.49
N ARG A 146 -6.96 -22.45 12.36
CA ARG A 146 -6.14 -22.58 13.58
C ARG A 146 -4.69 -23.05 13.34
N ARG A 147 -4.18 -22.94 12.12
CA ARG A 147 -2.79 -23.24 11.75
C ARG A 147 -1.90 -22.01 11.99
N LEU A 148 -1.64 -21.72 13.27
CA LEU A 148 -1.09 -20.44 13.72
C LEU A 148 0.29 -20.12 13.15
N LEU A 149 1.19 -21.11 13.05
CA LEU A 149 2.54 -20.89 12.50
C LEU A 149 2.48 -20.54 11.00
N LEU A 150 1.68 -21.27 10.22
CA LEU A 150 1.51 -20.98 8.79
C LEU A 150 0.83 -19.62 8.57
N ALA A 151 -0.13 -19.26 9.43
CA ALA A 151 -0.73 -17.93 9.41
C ALA A 151 0.31 -16.84 9.70
N ALA A 152 1.15 -17.04 10.73
CA ALA A 152 2.21 -16.10 11.09
C ALA A 152 3.23 -15.93 9.97
N ILE A 153 3.71 -17.02 9.36
CA ILE A 153 4.64 -16.98 8.23
C ILE A 153 4.02 -16.20 7.07
N SER A 154 2.78 -16.54 6.66
CA SER A 154 2.12 -15.86 5.55
C SER A 154 1.91 -14.37 5.81
N LEU A 155 1.44 -13.99 7.00
CA LEU A 155 1.24 -12.58 7.37
C LEU A 155 2.57 -11.82 7.46
N THR A 156 3.66 -12.46 7.90
CA THR A 156 4.99 -11.86 7.88
C THR A 156 5.46 -11.58 6.45
N PHE A 157 5.26 -12.50 5.51
CA PHE A 157 5.59 -12.26 4.11
C PHE A 157 4.73 -11.15 3.50
N ALA A 158 3.43 -11.08 3.81
CA ALA A 158 2.57 -9.97 3.40
C ALA A 158 3.14 -8.62 3.90
N ALA A 159 3.53 -8.56 5.18
CA ALA A 159 4.17 -7.38 5.78
C ALA A 159 5.56 -7.09 5.20
N GLY A 160 6.30 -8.14 4.82
CA GLY A 160 7.58 -8.03 4.15
C GLY A 160 7.50 -7.51 2.71
N ILE A 161 6.33 -7.57 2.08
CA ILE A 161 6.09 -6.97 0.76
C ILE A 161 5.62 -5.52 0.91
N LYS A 162 4.73 -5.26 1.88
CA LYS A 162 4.23 -3.92 2.20
C LYS A 162 3.97 -3.83 3.69
N LEU A 163 4.47 -2.80 4.35
CA LEU A 163 4.48 -2.72 5.83
C LEU A 163 3.08 -2.64 6.47
N ALA A 164 2.06 -2.22 5.72
CA ALA A 164 0.71 -2.03 6.24
C ALA A 164 0.14 -3.24 7.03
N PRO A 165 0.35 -4.53 6.65
CA PRO A 165 -0.11 -5.67 7.43
C PRO A 165 0.42 -5.76 8.86
N LEU A 166 1.49 -5.03 9.22
CA LEU A 166 1.98 -4.99 10.61
C LEU A 166 0.94 -4.44 11.58
N VAL A 167 -0.02 -3.63 11.13
CA VAL A 167 -1.12 -3.14 11.98
C VAL A 167 -1.95 -4.28 12.57
N LEU A 168 -1.99 -5.44 11.89
CA LEU A 168 -2.70 -6.62 12.38
C LEU A 168 -2.13 -7.15 13.70
N LEU A 169 -0.86 -6.87 14.04
CA LEU A 169 -0.31 -7.19 15.36
C LEU A 169 -1.12 -6.52 16.48
N ILE A 170 -1.46 -5.24 16.30
CA ILE A 170 -2.25 -4.49 17.29
C ILE A 170 -3.62 -5.16 17.49
N PHE A 171 -4.29 -5.53 16.39
CA PHE A 171 -5.59 -6.21 16.46
C PHE A 171 -5.48 -7.59 17.11
N LEU A 172 -4.49 -8.40 16.73
CA LEU A 172 -4.30 -9.77 17.23
C LEU A 172 -3.91 -9.82 18.71
N PHE A 173 -3.22 -8.81 19.21
CA PHE A 173 -2.89 -8.70 20.65
C PHE A 173 -4.13 -8.84 21.52
N ARG A 174 -5.26 -8.30 21.09
CA ARG A 174 -6.53 -8.39 21.81
C ARG A 174 -7.32 -9.66 21.46
N GLN A 175 -7.40 -10.00 20.17
CA GLN A 175 -8.35 -11.00 19.68
C GLN A 175 -7.79 -12.44 19.70
N ASN A 176 -6.49 -12.60 19.47
CA ASN A 176 -5.86 -13.91 19.40
C ASN A 176 -4.40 -13.84 19.86
N LYS A 177 -4.19 -13.89 21.17
CA LYS A 177 -2.83 -13.79 21.76
C LYS A 177 -1.86 -14.84 21.23
N ARG A 178 -2.33 -16.06 20.93
CA ARG A 178 -1.46 -17.13 20.39
C ARG A 178 -0.94 -16.76 19.01
N LEU A 179 -1.82 -16.31 18.12
CA LEU A 179 -1.42 -15.85 16.79
C LEU A 179 -0.60 -14.56 16.86
N PHE A 180 -0.92 -13.66 17.79
CA PHE A 180 -0.11 -12.46 18.03
C PHE A 180 1.35 -12.82 18.36
N TRP A 181 1.59 -13.69 19.33
CA TRP A 181 2.95 -14.08 19.70
C TRP A 181 3.67 -14.86 18.60
N SER A 182 2.94 -15.74 17.87
CA SER A 182 3.50 -16.42 16.72
C SER A 182 3.92 -15.43 15.62
N LEU A 183 3.03 -14.46 15.28
CA LEU A 183 3.32 -13.44 14.28
C LEU A 183 4.47 -12.53 14.72
N LEU A 184 4.49 -12.08 15.98
CA LEU A 184 5.55 -11.25 16.52
C LEU A 184 6.90 -11.96 16.46
N SER A 185 6.96 -13.24 16.82
CA SER A 185 8.19 -14.04 16.79
C SER A 185 8.71 -14.24 15.36
N VAL A 186 7.84 -14.63 14.43
CA VAL A 186 8.22 -14.86 13.03
C VAL A 186 8.63 -13.54 12.36
N THR A 187 7.86 -12.47 12.58
CA THR A 187 8.20 -11.13 12.05
C THR A 187 9.51 -10.61 12.67
N GLY A 188 9.71 -10.81 13.97
CA GLY A 188 10.96 -10.44 14.65
C GLY A 188 12.18 -11.19 14.09
N ALA A 189 12.06 -12.49 13.86
CA ALA A 189 13.10 -13.29 13.22
C ALA A 189 13.38 -12.81 11.77
N PHE A 190 12.33 -12.48 11.01
CA PHE A 190 12.45 -11.95 9.65
C PHE A 190 13.13 -10.57 9.63
N ILE A 191 12.78 -9.68 10.55
CA ILE A 191 13.43 -8.37 10.70
C ILE A 191 14.90 -8.53 11.08
N LEU A 192 15.21 -9.43 12.03
CA LEU A 192 16.60 -9.71 12.42
C LEU A 192 17.43 -10.25 11.25
N TRP A 193 16.89 -11.23 10.51
CA TRP A 193 17.51 -11.71 9.28
C TRP A 193 17.75 -10.58 8.28
N SER A 194 16.75 -9.73 8.05
CA SER A 194 16.85 -8.60 7.12
C SER A 194 17.93 -7.59 7.57
N ALA A 195 18.02 -7.32 8.87
CA ALA A 195 19.03 -6.42 9.42
C ALA A 195 20.46 -6.98 9.25
N ILE A 196 20.63 -8.30 9.42
CA ILE A 196 21.92 -8.97 9.17
C ILE A 196 22.25 -8.98 7.68
N GLN A 197 21.27 -9.26 6.82
CA GLN A 197 21.48 -9.38 5.37
C GLN A 197 21.84 -8.03 4.74
N TYR A 198 21.11 -6.99 5.10
CA TYR A 198 21.22 -5.69 4.40
C TYR A 198 22.08 -4.66 5.13
N GLN A 199 22.22 -4.74 6.44
CA GLN A 199 23.08 -3.89 7.28
C GLN A 199 22.98 -2.37 7.00
N THR A 200 21.81 -1.90 6.56
CA THR A 200 21.62 -0.52 6.19
C THR A 200 20.20 -0.03 6.47
N TYR A 201 20.07 1.28 6.56
CA TYR A 201 18.80 1.96 6.77
C TYR A 201 18.06 2.16 5.42
N PRO A 202 16.74 1.94 5.34
CA PRO A 202 15.98 2.01 4.09
C PRO A 202 15.75 3.47 3.64
N LYS A 203 16.79 4.14 3.16
CA LYS A 203 16.79 5.56 2.76
C LYS A 203 15.71 5.86 1.71
N GLY A 204 15.53 4.96 0.74
CA GLY A 204 14.51 5.13 -0.31
C GLY A 204 13.09 5.16 0.23
N LEU A 205 12.74 4.24 1.16
CA LEU A 205 11.42 4.20 1.78
C LEU A 205 11.12 5.49 2.57
N VAL A 206 12.13 6.03 3.26
CA VAL A 206 12.00 7.30 3.99
C VAL A 206 11.84 8.46 3.02
N ALA A 207 12.62 8.51 1.94
CA ALA A 207 12.46 9.52 0.89
C ALA A 207 11.05 9.49 0.28
N PHE A 208 10.53 8.28 0.00
CA PHE A 208 9.14 8.09 -0.45
C PHE A 208 8.15 8.64 0.57
N ALA A 209 8.27 8.24 1.82
CA ALA A 209 7.36 8.69 2.88
C ALA A 209 7.36 10.21 3.07
N HIS A 210 8.50 10.88 2.82
CA HIS A 210 8.62 12.33 2.98
C HIS A 210 8.04 13.13 1.82
N LYS A 211 8.24 12.70 0.58
CA LYS A 211 8.09 13.55 -0.61
C LYS A 211 6.89 13.20 -1.48
N TRP A 212 6.47 11.93 -1.51
CA TRP A 212 5.46 11.49 -2.48
C TRP A 212 4.07 11.97 -2.11
N ARG A 213 3.45 12.62 -3.08
CA ARG A 213 2.07 13.05 -3.05
C ARG A 213 1.48 12.93 -4.45
N GLY A 214 0.30 12.33 -4.56
CA GLY A 214 -0.39 12.21 -5.84
C GLY A 214 -1.66 11.37 -5.70
N ASN A 215 -2.65 11.68 -6.51
CA ASN A 215 -4.00 11.08 -6.46
C ASN A 215 -4.56 11.05 -5.02
N ASP A 216 -4.43 12.16 -4.33
CA ASP A 216 -4.66 12.33 -2.91
C ASP A 216 -6.11 12.79 -2.61
N GLY A 217 -7.09 11.89 -2.62
CA GLY A 217 -8.51 12.17 -2.40
C GLY A 217 -8.80 13.12 -1.22
N LEU A 218 -9.18 12.57 -0.05
CA LEU A 218 -9.45 13.39 1.15
C LEU A 218 -8.20 14.08 1.69
N PHE A 219 -7.01 13.48 1.51
CA PHE A 219 -5.77 14.13 1.91
C PHE A 219 -5.59 15.49 1.22
N GLY A 220 -5.92 15.59 -0.06
CA GLY A 220 -5.85 16.83 -0.81
C GLY A 220 -6.70 17.95 -0.18
N LEU A 221 -7.91 17.62 0.29
CA LEU A 221 -8.77 18.58 1.00
C LEU A 221 -8.17 18.99 2.35
N ILE A 222 -7.67 18.01 3.13
CA ILE A 222 -6.98 18.30 4.41
C ILE A 222 -5.78 19.20 4.17
N TYR A 223 -5.02 18.96 3.09
CA TYR A 223 -3.86 19.78 2.75
C TYR A 223 -4.24 21.22 2.41
N VAL A 224 -5.28 21.44 1.59
CA VAL A 224 -5.76 22.78 1.25
C VAL A 224 -6.19 23.56 2.51
N VAL A 225 -6.95 22.92 3.39
CA VAL A 225 -7.35 23.52 4.67
C VAL A 225 -6.14 23.84 5.55
N SER A 226 -5.16 22.92 5.61
CA SER A 226 -3.91 23.15 6.35
C SER A 226 -3.12 24.31 5.77
N GLU A 227 -3.00 24.40 4.45
CA GLU A 227 -2.27 25.45 3.76
C GLU A 227 -2.90 26.84 4.01
N MET A 228 -4.23 26.92 4.04
CA MET A 228 -4.95 28.15 4.40
C MET A 228 -4.76 28.55 5.87
N SER A 229 -4.58 27.58 6.75
CA SER A 229 -4.46 27.81 8.20
C SER A 229 -3.03 28.17 8.64
N ILE A 230 -2.02 27.66 7.93
CA ILE A 230 -0.59 27.80 8.32
C ILE A 230 -0.10 29.25 8.47
N PRO A 231 -0.50 30.25 7.64
CA PRO A 231 0.00 31.61 7.82
C PRO A 231 -0.20 32.17 9.22
N GLY A 232 -1.26 31.75 9.95
CA GLY A 232 -1.49 32.15 11.34
C GLY A 232 -0.61 31.42 12.37
N PHE A 233 0.03 30.31 12.01
CA PHE A 233 0.80 29.46 12.93
C PHE A 233 2.26 29.27 12.54
N SER A 234 2.65 29.70 11.35
CA SER A 234 3.99 29.41 10.79
C SER A 234 5.12 29.90 11.66
N ASP A 235 5.00 31.07 12.24
CA ASP A 235 6.04 31.64 13.09
C ASP A 235 6.13 30.89 14.42
N THR A 236 5.01 30.48 15.00
CA THR A 236 4.98 29.63 16.19
C THR A 236 5.67 28.28 15.95
N ILE A 237 5.45 27.67 14.77
CA ILE A 237 6.10 26.42 14.41
C ILE A 237 7.61 26.63 14.25
N ARG A 238 8.03 27.69 13.56
CA ARG A 238 9.45 27.98 13.26
C ARG A 238 10.24 28.37 14.49
N THR A 239 9.61 29.04 15.45
CA THR A 239 10.25 29.48 16.71
C THR A 239 10.30 28.37 17.77
N SER A 240 9.51 27.31 17.63
CA SER A 240 9.50 26.18 18.55
C SER A 240 10.43 25.06 18.09
N PRO A 241 11.55 24.78 18.79
CA PRO A 241 12.51 23.76 18.37
C PRO A 241 11.91 22.36 18.23
N TRP A 242 10.97 21.98 19.11
CA TRP A 242 10.33 20.67 19.05
C TRP A 242 9.33 20.55 17.88
N ALA A 243 8.56 21.63 17.60
CA ALA A 243 7.62 21.64 16.48
C ALA A 243 8.37 21.58 15.14
N THR A 244 9.43 22.36 14.99
CA THR A 244 10.34 22.34 13.85
C THR A 244 10.90 20.91 13.62
N LYS A 245 11.38 20.25 14.70
CA LYS A 245 11.89 18.87 14.62
C LYS A 245 10.82 17.89 14.15
N ILE A 246 9.57 17.99 14.61
CA ILE A 246 8.47 17.16 14.17
C ILE A 246 8.20 17.36 12.66
N VAL A 247 8.19 18.60 12.19
CA VAL A 247 8.00 18.88 10.75
C VAL A 247 9.11 18.20 9.94
N TYR A 248 10.38 18.34 10.30
CA TYR A 248 11.47 17.68 9.58
C TYR A 248 11.37 16.15 9.59
N VAL A 249 10.93 15.55 10.70
CA VAL A 249 10.70 14.10 10.78
C VAL A 249 9.59 13.65 9.82
N LEU A 250 8.55 14.47 9.65
CA LEU A 250 7.40 14.09 8.82
C LEU A 250 7.58 14.37 7.32
N VAL A 251 8.31 15.43 6.96
CA VAL A 251 8.40 15.85 5.55
C VAL A 251 9.81 15.83 4.98
N GLY A 252 10.80 15.48 5.81
CA GLY A 252 12.20 15.61 5.45
C GLY A 252 12.60 17.08 5.32
N GLY A 253 13.85 17.31 5.06
CA GLY A 253 14.39 18.64 4.83
C GLY A 253 15.75 18.82 5.48
N ASP A 254 16.37 19.94 5.14
CA ASP A 254 17.64 20.35 5.71
C ASP A 254 17.36 21.32 6.86
N THR A 255 17.96 21.07 8.01
CA THR A 255 17.85 21.96 9.18
C THR A 255 18.51 23.33 8.97
N ILE A 256 19.26 23.50 7.88
CA ILE A 256 19.92 24.74 7.52
C ILE A 256 18.93 25.75 6.91
N ASN A 257 17.94 25.27 6.16
CA ASN A 257 16.95 26.11 5.50
C ASN A 257 15.70 26.29 6.36
N PRO A 258 15.14 27.53 6.45
CA PRO A 258 13.89 27.75 7.18
C PRO A 258 12.73 26.99 6.52
N LEU A 259 11.85 26.43 7.37
CA LEU A 259 10.66 25.71 6.91
C LEU A 259 9.74 26.61 6.06
N THR A 260 9.30 26.11 4.92
CA THR A 260 8.28 26.77 4.11
C THR A 260 6.88 26.54 4.67
N ASN A 261 5.92 27.40 4.31
CA ASN A 261 4.52 27.21 4.67
C ASN A 261 3.97 25.89 4.12
N SER A 262 4.35 25.53 2.90
CA SER A 262 3.95 24.25 2.26
C SER A 262 4.46 23.03 3.03
N GLN A 263 5.71 23.06 3.54
CA GLN A 263 6.23 21.98 4.39
C GLN A 263 5.47 21.88 5.72
N CYS A 264 5.16 23.01 6.35
CA CYS A 264 4.37 23.03 7.57
C CYS A 264 2.94 22.50 7.33
N ALA A 265 2.30 22.92 6.22
CA ALA A 265 0.97 22.42 5.83
C ALA A 265 0.96 20.92 5.56
N PHE A 266 1.98 20.41 4.87
CA PHE A 266 2.11 19.00 4.57
C PHE A 266 2.33 18.16 5.84
N ALA A 267 3.15 18.64 6.77
CA ALA A 267 3.34 18.00 8.07
C ALA A 267 2.05 18.00 8.91
N LEU A 268 1.33 19.11 8.97
CA LEU A 268 0.04 19.18 9.66
C LEU A 268 -0.97 18.20 9.08
N SER A 269 -1.05 18.12 7.74
CA SER A 269 -1.92 17.16 7.06
C SER A 269 -1.58 15.71 7.42
N LYS A 270 -0.29 15.36 7.48
CA LYS A 270 0.15 14.04 7.93
C LYS A 270 -0.20 13.75 9.39
N ILE A 271 -0.11 14.75 10.27
CA ILE A 271 -0.54 14.63 11.67
C ILE A 271 -2.06 14.32 11.72
N CYS A 272 -2.88 15.05 10.96
CA CYS A 272 -4.31 14.79 10.87
C CYS A 272 -4.59 13.34 10.38
N VAL A 273 -3.89 12.88 9.35
CA VAL A 273 -4.01 11.50 8.84
C VAL A 273 -3.63 10.47 9.91
N LEU A 274 -2.49 10.66 10.59
CA LEU A 274 -2.06 9.76 11.67
C LEU A 274 -3.07 9.72 12.81
N PHE A 275 -3.67 10.85 13.16
CA PHE A 275 -4.73 10.93 14.17
C PHE A 275 -5.97 10.15 13.74
N ILE A 276 -6.46 10.33 12.50
CA ILE A 276 -7.60 9.59 11.96
C ILE A 276 -7.30 8.08 11.93
N LEU A 277 -6.11 7.67 11.47
CA LEU A 277 -5.70 6.26 11.49
C LEU A 277 -5.61 5.70 12.91
N GLY A 278 -5.15 6.48 13.87
CA GLY A 278 -5.13 6.12 15.29
C GLY A 278 -6.55 5.86 15.83
N LEU A 279 -7.51 6.74 15.54
CA LEU A 279 -8.91 6.57 15.91
C LEU A 279 -9.53 5.34 15.24
N MET A 280 -9.26 5.12 13.95
CA MET A 280 -9.74 3.94 13.21
C MET A 280 -9.12 2.64 13.73
N THR A 281 -7.85 2.66 14.09
CA THR A 281 -7.19 1.52 14.73
C THR A 281 -7.83 1.21 16.08
N LEU A 282 -8.08 2.22 16.89
CA LEU A 282 -8.76 2.07 18.17
C LEU A 282 -10.19 1.52 17.98
N TRP A 283 -10.96 2.07 17.04
CA TRP A 283 -12.28 1.57 16.69
C TRP A 283 -12.23 0.11 16.26
N THR A 284 -11.29 -0.25 15.39
CA THR A 284 -11.08 -1.61 14.92
C THR A 284 -10.77 -2.57 16.08
N LEU A 285 -9.91 -2.14 17.00
CA LEU A 285 -9.62 -2.89 18.23
C LEU A 285 -10.87 -3.14 19.06
N LEU A 286 -11.74 -2.15 19.20
CA LEU A 286 -12.91 -2.23 20.07
C LEU A 286 -14.08 -3.02 19.45
N LYS A 287 -14.25 -2.97 18.14
CA LYS A 287 -15.45 -3.43 17.44
C LYS A 287 -15.23 -4.63 16.52
N CYS A 288 -14.05 -4.80 15.93
CA CYS A 288 -13.83 -5.92 15.02
C CYS A 288 -13.57 -7.22 15.75
N THR A 289 -14.13 -8.30 15.23
CA THR A 289 -14.00 -9.66 15.76
C THR A 289 -13.22 -10.59 14.83
N ASN A 290 -12.98 -10.21 13.59
CA ASN A 290 -12.22 -11.01 12.64
C ASN A 290 -11.16 -10.19 11.90
N LEU A 291 -10.07 -10.88 11.49
CA LEU A 291 -8.87 -10.32 10.90
C LEU A 291 -9.13 -9.58 9.57
N LEU A 292 -9.97 -10.14 8.69
CA LEU A 292 -10.24 -9.52 7.39
C LEU A 292 -11.04 -8.23 7.51
N ASN A 293 -12.02 -8.17 8.45
CA ASN A 293 -12.76 -6.94 8.69
C ASN A 293 -11.86 -5.86 9.30
N ALA A 294 -10.97 -6.25 10.23
CA ALA A 294 -9.98 -5.33 10.79
C ALA A 294 -9.04 -4.77 9.70
N TRP A 295 -8.55 -5.62 8.83
CA TRP A 295 -7.73 -5.22 7.70
C TRP A 295 -8.47 -4.29 6.76
N TRP A 296 -9.69 -4.65 6.37
CA TRP A 296 -10.49 -3.85 5.43
C TRP A 296 -10.76 -2.44 5.95
N LEU A 297 -11.16 -2.31 7.22
CA LEU A 297 -11.40 -1.00 7.83
C LEU A 297 -10.13 -0.16 7.89
N PHE A 298 -9.02 -0.74 8.33
CA PHE A 298 -7.75 -0.03 8.40
C PHE A 298 -7.24 0.38 7.01
N MET A 299 -7.12 -0.59 6.09
CA MET A 299 -6.56 -0.33 4.78
C MET A 299 -7.48 0.53 3.92
N GLY A 300 -8.80 0.32 3.98
CA GLY A 300 -9.77 1.17 3.31
C GLY A 300 -9.69 2.61 3.78
N THR A 301 -9.60 2.84 5.10
CA THR A 301 -9.40 4.20 5.64
C THR A 301 -8.06 4.78 5.20
N LEU A 302 -6.98 4.01 5.28
CA LEU A 302 -5.65 4.45 4.85
C LEU A 302 -5.68 4.93 3.40
N LEU A 303 -6.29 4.20 2.48
CA LEU A 303 -6.38 4.57 1.07
C LEU A 303 -7.18 5.85 0.87
N LEU A 304 -8.30 6.03 1.59
CA LEU A 304 -9.14 7.23 1.45
C LEU A 304 -8.45 8.52 1.91
N ILE A 305 -7.50 8.42 2.85
CA ILE A 305 -6.83 9.58 3.46
C ILE A 305 -5.32 9.62 3.17
N SER A 306 -4.81 8.73 2.31
CA SER A 306 -3.37 8.69 1.97
C SER A 306 -2.93 9.91 1.17
N PRO A 307 -1.72 10.43 1.39
CA PRO A 307 -1.13 11.46 0.53
C PRO A 307 -0.79 10.97 -0.87
N MET A 308 -0.66 9.65 -1.03
CA MET A 308 -0.36 9.01 -2.32
C MET A 308 -1.19 7.76 -2.49
N VAL A 309 -1.99 7.70 -3.55
CA VAL A 309 -2.80 6.53 -3.88
C VAL A 309 -2.55 6.12 -5.32
N HIS A 310 -1.82 5.04 -5.48
CA HIS A 310 -1.67 4.40 -6.77
C HIS A 310 -2.81 3.40 -7.02
N PRO A 311 -3.26 3.19 -8.27
CA PRO A 311 -4.32 2.24 -8.58
C PRO A 311 -4.07 0.84 -8.02
N TRP A 312 -2.85 0.32 -8.10
CA TRP A 312 -2.49 -1.01 -7.57
C TRP A 312 -2.62 -1.14 -6.04
N TYR A 313 -2.70 -0.04 -5.29
CA TYR A 313 -2.95 -0.12 -3.84
C TYR A 313 -4.34 -0.66 -3.51
N LEU A 314 -5.31 -0.51 -4.42
CA LEU A 314 -6.66 -1.01 -4.21
C LEU A 314 -6.74 -2.54 -4.19
N VAL A 315 -5.79 -3.27 -4.80
CA VAL A 315 -5.77 -4.74 -4.71
C VAL A 315 -5.67 -5.26 -3.28
N TRP A 316 -5.21 -4.43 -2.32
CA TRP A 316 -5.15 -4.78 -0.91
C TRP A 316 -6.52 -4.80 -0.20
N VAL A 317 -7.55 -4.21 -0.78
CA VAL A 317 -8.91 -4.17 -0.21
C VAL A 317 -9.95 -4.90 -1.07
N LEU A 318 -9.80 -4.90 -2.39
CA LEU A 318 -10.79 -5.46 -3.31
C LEU A 318 -11.15 -6.93 -3.04
N PRO A 319 -10.20 -7.85 -2.76
CA PRO A 319 -10.51 -9.24 -2.43
C PRO A 319 -11.41 -9.37 -1.19
N ILE A 320 -11.20 -8.49 -0.20
CA ILE A 320 -11.99 -8.51 1.03
C ILE A 320 -13.38 -7.92 0.79
N CYS A 321 -13.50 -6.92 -0.09
CA CYS A 321 -14.79 -6.40 -0.54
C CYS A 321 -15.65 -7.50 -1.21
N CYS A 322 -15.02 -8.38 -2.00
CA CYS A 322 -15.72 -9.53 -2.59
C CYS A 322 -16.22 -10.53 -1.54
N LEU A 323 -15.60 -10.58 -0.37
CA LEU A 323 -16.00 -11.41 0.78
C LEU A 323 -16.99 -10.71 1.74
N ALA A 324 -17.50 -9.52 1.37
CA ALA A 324 -18.45 -8.81 2.20
C ALA A 324 -19.77 -9.60 2.35
N ASN A 325 -20.23 -9.74 3.59
CA ASN A 325 -21.48 -10.46 3.91
C ASN A 325 -22.39 -9.57 4.77
N GLY A 326 -23.67 -9.63 4.45
CA GLY A 326 -24.69 -8.74 5.04
C GLY A 326 -24.80 -7.40 4.28
N ASP A 327 -26.00 -6.82 4.29
CA ASP A 327 -26.35 -5.66 3.47
C ASP A 327 -25.49 -4.43 3.77
N GLU A 328 -25.18 -4.21 5.03
CA GLU A 328 -24.33 -3.08 5.44
C GLU A 328 -22.92 -3.21 4.88
N SER A 329 -22.24 -4.35 5.13
CA SER A 329 -20.89 -4.57 4.61
C SER A 329 -20.83 -4.49 3.10
N LYS A 330 -21.87 -4.99 2.39
CA LYS A 330 -21.96 -4.93 0.93
C LYS A 330 -22.04 -3.49 0.41
N ARG A 331 -22.81 -2.61 1.09
CA ARG A 331 -22.91 -1.19 0.69
C ARG A 331 -21.56 -0.48 0.78
N PHE A 332 -20.80 -0.69 1.84
CA PHE A 332 -19.45 -0.14 1.94
C PHE A 332 -18.49 -0.76 0.91
N ALA A 333 -18.58 -2.08 0.70
CA ALA A 333 -17.75 -2.79 -0.28
C ALA A 333 -18.00 -2.29 -1.71
N GLN A 334 -19.26 -1.95 -2.07
CA GLN A 334 -19.60 -1.38 -3.38
C GLN A 334 -18.82 -0.11 -3.71
N ALA A 335 -18.57 0.77 -2.73
CA ALA A 335 -17.78 1.97 -2.95
C ALA A 335 -16.35 1.65 -3.39
N PHE A 336 -15.70 0.67 -2.76
CA PHE A 336 -14.34 0.24 -3.14
C PHE A 336 -14.31 -0.53 -4.47
N ILE A 337 -15.34 -1.35 -4.75
CA ILE A 337 -15.45 -2.03 -6.05
C ILE A 337 -15.60 -0.99 -7.18
N VAL A 338 -16.46 0.02 -6.98
CA VAL A 338 -16.59 1.13 -7.93
C VAL A 338 -15.28 1.90 -8.04
N TRP A 339 -14.58 2.13 -6.93
CA TRP A 339 -13.24 2.75 -7.00
C TRP A 339 -12.29 1.92 -7.85
N GLY A 340 -12.25 0.60 -7.69
CA GLY A 340 -11.46 -0.30 -8.54
C GLY A 340 -11.83 -0.25 -10.03
N LEU A 341 -13.06 0.18 -10.38
CA LEU A 341 -13.47 0.36 -11.77
C LEU A 341 -13.08 1.72 -12.36
N VAL A 342 -12.86 2.75 -11.51
CA VAL A 342 -12.58 4.11 -11.99
C VAL A 342 -11.19 4.62 -11.68
N CYS A 343 -10.43 3.98 -10.77
CA CYS A 343 -9.11 4.44 -10.34
C CYS A 343 -8.04 4.47 -11.46
N TRP A 344 -8.27 3.79 -12.58
CA TRP A 344 -7.40 3.88 -13.75
C TRP A 344 -7.35 5.30 -14.34
N LEU A 345 -8.32 6.15 -14.02
CA LEU A 345 -8.28 7.58 -14.38
C LEU A 345 -7.03 8.27 -13.86
N ALA A 346 -6.45 7.79 -12.73
CA ALA A 346 -5.19 8.27 -12.19
C ALA A 346 -3.98 8.07 -13.13
N TYR A 347 -4.11 7.24 -14.18
CA TYR A 347 -3.06 7.07 -15.19
C TYR A 347 -3.14 8.10 -16.33
N LEU A 348 -4.22 8.87 -16.46
CA LEU A 348 -4.39 9.84 -17.54
C LEU A 348 -3.27 10.90 -17.65
N PRO A 349 -2.62 11.34 -16.54
CA PRO A 349 -1.48 12.24 -16.64
C PRO A 349 -0.20 11.61 -17.21
N ARG A 350 -0.11 10.27 -17.29
CA ARG A 350 1.11 9.57 -17.68
C ARG A 350 1.64 9.90 -19.08
N PRO A 351 0.83 10.01 -20.15
CA PRO A 351 1.35 10.39 -21.46
C PRO A 351 2.07 11.75 -21.42
N GLN A 352 1.47 12.75 -20.78
CA GLN A 352 2.09 14.06 -20.60
C GLN A 352 3.38 13.96 -19.79
N TYR A 353 3.41 13.16 -18.72
CA TYR A 353 4.61 12.93 -17.92
C TYR A 353 5.75 12.31 -18.75
N LEU A 354 5.47 11.34 -19.62
CA LEU A 354 6.47 10.72 -20.48
C LEU A 354 7.06 11.69 -21.52
N GLU A 355 6.28 12.69 -21.94
CA GLU A 355 6.75 13.71 -22.90
C GLU A 355 7.51 14.87 -22.22
N THR A 356 7.06 15.29 -21.04
CA THR A 356 7.53 16.54 -20.41
C THR A 356 8.38 16.32 -19.16
N GLY A 357 8.38 15.12 -18.58
CA GLY A 357 8.97 14.82 -17.26
C GLY A 357 8.20 15.44 -16.09
N ILE A 358 7.05 16.09 -16.33
CA ILE A 358 6.26 16.79 -15.30
C ILE A 358 4.94 16.07 -15.10
N TRP A 359 4.71 15.56 -13.88
CA TRP A 359 3.43 14.98 -13.48
C TRP A 359 2.46 16.07 -13.08
N THR A 360 1.37 16.23 -13.84
CA THR A 360 0.33 17.23 -13.57
C THR A 360 -1.02 16.55 -13.42
N GLU A 361 -1.59 16.58 -12.22
CA GLU A 361 -2.93 16.06 -11.93
C GLU A 361 -4.00 17.13 -12.17
N GLN A 362 -4.94 16.80 -13.02
CA GLN A 362 -6.08 17.70 -13.29
C GLN A 362 -7.19 17.43 -12.27
N ALA A 363 -7.76 18.49 -11.69
CA ALA A 363 -8.77 18.38 -10.63
C ALA A 363 -10.01 17.57 -11.05
N TRP A 364 -10.42 17.63 -12.31
CA TRP A 364 -11.56 16.87 -12.81
C TRP A 364 -11.35 15.36 -12.72
N ILE A 365 -10.12 14.86 -12.88
CA ILE A 365 -9.79 13.44 -12.74
C ILE A 365 -10.16 12.97 -11.33
N LYS A 366 -9.76 13.73 -10.30
CA LYS A 366 -10.09 13.43 -8.91
C LYS A 366 -11.60 13.46 -8.65
N VAL A 367 -12.31 14.41 -9.25
CA VAL A 367 -13.78 14.49 -9.12
C VAL A 367 -14.46 13.25 -9.71
N PHE A 368 -14.05 12.80 -10.88
CA PHE A 368 -14.64 11.61 -11.52
C PHE A 368 -14.19 10.31 -10.84
N GLU A 369 -13.00 10.23 -10.28
CA GLU A 369 -12.53 9.06 -9.54
C GLU A 369 -13.20 8.98 -8.16
N TYR A 370 -13.08 10.02 -7.35
CA TYR A 370 -13.51 10.00 -5.95
C TYR A 370 -14.98 10.36 -5.74
N GLY A 371 -15.61 11.10 -6.65
CA GLY A 371 -17.01 11.49 -6.52
C GLY A 371 -17.98 10.33 -6.36
N PRO A 372 -17.97 9.30 -7.22
CA PRO A 372 -18.79 8.10 -7.07
C PRO A 372 -18.48 7.35 -5.75
N VAL A 373 -17.22 7.26 -5.38
CA VAL A 373 -16.77 6.57 -4.15
C VAL A 373 -17.36 7.23 -2.91
N TRP A 374 -17.20 8.55 -2.79
CA TRP A 374 -17.73 9.31 -1.65
C TRP A 374 -19.26 9.30 -1.63
N SER A 375 -19.92 9.37 -2.79
CA SER A 375 -21.38 9.28 -2.86
C SER A 375 -21.89 7.96 -2.30
N LEU A 376 -21.26 6.83 -2.67
CA LEU A 376 -21.63 5.52 -2.18
C LEU A 376 -21.31 5.35 -0.67
N LEU A 377 -20.17 5.85 -0.20
CA LEU A 377 -19.82 5.82 1.21
C LEU A 377 -20.82 6.61 2.07
N ILE A 378 -21.19 7.82 1.64
CA ILE A 378 -22.18 8.66 2.32
C ILE A 378 -23.54 7.93 2.37
N MET A 379 -23.98 7.34 1.25
CA MET A 379 -25.23 6.56 1.23
C MET A 379 -25.17 5.35 2.18
N ALA A 380 -24.02 4.66 2.25
CA ALA A 380 -23.82 3.53 3.16
C ALA A 380 -23.90 3.98 4.62
N ILE A 381 -23.28 5.11 4.98
CA ILE A 381 -23.30 5.72 6.33
C ILE A 381 -24.73 6.13 6.70
N ILE A 382 -25.45 6.82 5.82
CA ILE A 382 -26.86 7.21 6.06
C ILE A 382 -27.73 5.97 6.27
N GLY A 383 -27.53 4.92 5.46
CA GLY A 383 -28.24 3.66 5.58
C GLY A 383 -28.00 2.97 6.92
N HIS A 384 -26.75 2.96 7.41
CA HIS A 384 -26.38 2.42 8.71
C HIS A 384 -27.12 3.13 9.86
N PHE A 385 -27.13 4.45 9.89
CA PHE A 385 -27.84 5.21 10.92
C PHE A 385 -29.37 5.01 10.89
N ARG A 386 -29.96 4.86 9.69
CA ARG A 386 -31.40 4.58 9.57
C ARG A 386 -31.76 3.20 10.12
N THR A 387 -30.95 2.18 9.81
CA THR A 387 -31.18 0.81 10.29
C THR A 387 -31.10 0.76 11.82
N ASN A 388 -30.09 1.37 12.43
CA ASN A 388 -29.91 1.41 13.87
C ASN A 388 -31.04 2.16 14.59
N ARG A 389 -31.58 3.25 14.02
CA ARG A 389 -32.75 3.96 14.59
C ARG A 389 -34.02 3.14 14.54
N VAL A 390 -34.20 2.30 13.52
CA VAL A 390 -35.37 1.42 13.43
C VAL A 390 -35.28 0.28 14.43
N GLN A 391 -34.09 -0.28 14.64
CA GLN A 391 -33.88 -1.30 15.69
C GLN A 391 -34.07 -0.73 17.08
N ALA A 392 -33.48 0.40 17.42
CA ALA A 392 -33.61 1.06 18.72
C ALA A 392 -35.05 1.53 19.05
N LYS A 393 -35.98 1.50 18.11
CA LYS A 393 -37.44 1.76 18.36
C LYS A 393 -38.23 0.48 18.51
N ARG A 394 -37.67 -0.69 18.22
CA ARG A 394 -38.30 -2.01 18.35
C ARG A 394 -37.93 -2.72 19.65
N ASP A 395 -36.76 -2.35 20.21
CA ASP A 395 -36.31 -2.74 21.55
C ASP A 395 -36.82 -1.74 22.59
#